data_0f8d428baa076c58e16be6d136994bbd
#
_entry.id   0f8d428baa076c58e16be6d136994bbd
#
_cell.length_a   1.000
_cell.length_b   1.000
_cell.length_c   1.000
_cell.angle_alpha   90.00
_cell.angle_beta   90.00
_cell.angle_gamma   90.00
#
_symmetry.space_group_name_H-M   'P 1'
#
loop_
_entity.id
_entity.type
_entity.pdbx_description
1 polymer ?
#
loop_
_entity_poly.entity_id
_entity_poly.type
_entity_poly.pdbx_seq_one_letter_code
_entity_poly.pdbx_strand_id
1 'polypeptide(L)'
;DYITNIRIKLQDMKQAPALAPQLARRYGYKADDWETANAAVRAGNFIRDVFAYVLSFTMLLVAGFGIYNIMNLVIAGKMKDIAILKAQGFDKNDIVQIFLSQSVMIGVLGASAGLLLGFSLSYALSRVPWPDDEYMVISHFPVAFDANYYVLGAVYGVLTTLLAGLLPALKAARVDPVAILRG
;
A
#
# COMPACT_ATOMS: atom_id res chain seq x y z
N ASP A 1 -14.75 16.35 -51.41
CA ASP A 1 -13.89 15.87 -50.30
C ASP A 1 -14.69 15.83 -49.01
N TYR A 2 -14.92 14.63 -48.45
CA TYR A 2 -15.63 14.47 -47.18
C TYR A 2 -14.62 14.27 -46.07
N ILE A 3 -14.74 15.04 -44.97
CA ILE A 3 -13.92 14.84 -43.76
C ILE A 3 -14.63 13.81 -42.90
N THR A 4 -13.98 12.65 -42.72
CA THR A 4 -14.57 11.53 -41.98
C THR A 4 -14.29 11.60 -40.48
N ASN A 5 -13.15 12.15 -40.08
CA ASN A 5 -12.74 12.26 -38.68
C ASN A 5 -11.91 13.52 -38.41
N ILE A 6 -12.17 14.20 -37.32
CA ILE A 6 -11.38 15.32 -36.81
C ILE A 6 -10.72 14.88 -35.51
N ARG A 7 -9.39 14.92 -35.47
CA ARG A 7 -8.62 14.65 -34.26
C ARG A 7 -8.17 15.93 -33.60
N ILE A 8 -8.52 16.13 -32.33
CA ILE A 8 -8.15 17.31 -31.55
C ILE A 8 -7.07 16.88 -30.56
N LYS A 9 -5.88 17.49 -30.65
CA LYS A 9 -4.79 17.27 -29.68
C LYS A 9 -4.95 18.25 -28.52
N LEU A 10 -5.08 17.72 -27.30
CA LEU A 10 -5.12 18.49 -26.07
C LEU A 10 -3.73 18.61 -25.46
N GLN A 11 -3.48 19.70 -24.73
CA GLN A 11 -2.25 19.87 -23.96
C GLN A 11 -2.25 18.95 -22.72
N ASP A 12 -3.42 18.74 -22.12
CA ASP A 12 -3.60 17.81 -20.99
C ASP A 12 -4.65 16.76 -21.33
N MET A 13 -4.21 15.51 -21.45
CA MET A 13 -5.08 14.37 -21.77
C MET A 13 -6.17 14.12 -20.73
N LYS A 14 -5.95 14.54 -19.46
CA LYS A 14 -6.94 14.37 -18.38
C LYS A 14 -8.21 15.19 -18.59
N GLN A 15 -8.16 16.21 -19.44
CA GLN A 15 -9.32 17.03 -19.77
C GLN A 15 -10.20 16.44 -20.88
N ALA A 16 -9.73 15.42 -21.60
CA ALA A 16 -10.46 14.83 -22.72
C ALA A 16 -11.85 14.27 -22.34
N PRO A 17 -12.01 13.51 -21.21
CA PRO A 17 -13.32 13.01 -20.82
C PRO A 17 -14.36 14.10 -20.48
N ALA A 18 -13.90 15.26 -19.99
CA ALA A 18 -14.78 16.38 -19.69
C ALA A 18 -15.16 17.21 -20.92
N LEU A 19 -14.25 17.28 -21.90
CA LEU A 19 -14.41 18.05 -23.13
C LEU A 19 -15.24 17.33 -24.20
N ALA A 20 -15.10 16.01 -24.33
CA ALA A 20 -15.80 15.23 -25.35
C ALA A 20 -17.33 15.44 -25.32
N PRO A 21 -18.04 15.31 -24.18
CA PRO A 21 -19.48 15.54 -24.14
C PRO A 21 -19.86 17.00 -24.41
N GLN A 22 -19.00 17.98 -24.09
CA GLN A 22 -19.26 19.39 -24.38
C GLN A 22 -19.17 19.66 -25.90
N LEU A 23 -18.17 19.10 -26.57
CA LEU A 23 -18.01 19.19 -28.01
C LEU A 23 -19.16 18.49 -28.75
N ALA A 24 -19.54 17.28 -28.26
CA ALA A 24 -20.69 16.57 -28.83
C ALA A 24 -21.98 17.41 -28.79
N ARG A 25 -22.27 18.07 -27.64
CA ARG A 25 -23.43 18.93 -27.47
C ARG A 25 -23.36 20.20 -28.33
N ARG A 26 -22.15 20.78 -28.47
CA ARG A 26 -21.96 22.04 -29.17
C ARG A 26 -22.05 21.90 -30.68
N TYR A 27 -21.55 20.82 -31.22
CA TYR A 27 -21.45 20.62 -32.68
C TYR A 27 -22.45 19.58 -33.23
N GLY A 28 -23.15 18.86 -32.38
CA GLY A 28 -24.13 17.86 -32.82
C GLY A 28 -23.52 16.57 -33.40
N TYR A 29 -22.23 16.39 -33.28
CA TYR A 29 -21.50 15.19 -33.76
C TYR A 29 -21.06 14.34 -32.60
N LYS A 30 -20.85 13.02 -32.87
CA LYS A 30 -20.27 12.12 -31.90
C LYS A 30 -18.82 12.52 -31.62
N ALA A 31 -18.50 12.84 -30.38
CA ALA A 31 -17.15 13.10 -29.94
C ALA A 31 -16.79 12.05 -28.88
N ASP A 32 -15.81 11.24 -29.20
CA ASP A 32 -15.26 10.23 -28.30
C ASP A 32 -13.91 10.71 -27.78
N ASP A 33 -13.68 10.56 -26.49
CA ASP A 33 -12.36 10.72 -25.90
C ASP A 33 -11.53 9.43 -26.11
N TRP A 34 -10.23 9.51 -25.85
CA TRP A 34 -9.34 8.36 -26.04
C TRP A 34 -9.68 7.18 -25.12
N GLU A 35 -10.25 7.44 -23.94
CA GLU A 35 -10.67 6.37 -23.01
C GLU A 35 -11.91 5.62 -23.53
N THR A 36 -12.91 6.37 -24.02
CA THR A 36 -14.14 5.79 -24.59
C THR A 36 -13.87 5.10 -25.92
N ALA A 37 -12.99 5.66 -26.74
CA ALA A 37 -12.56 5.03 -28.00
C ALA A 37 -11.79 3.72 -27.76
N ASN A 38 -11.13 3.56 -26.61
CA ASN A 38 -10.36 2.38 -26.23
C ASN A 38 -10.97 1.64 -25.02
N ALA A 39 -12.25 1.32 -25.07
CA ALA A 39 -12.96 0.67 -23.97
C ALA A 39 -12.27 -0.63 -23.48
N ALA A 40 -11.64 -1.37 -24.38
CA ALA A 40 -10.89 -2.57 -24.03
C ALA A 40 -9.64 -2.24 -23.17
N VAL A 41 -8.93 -1.15 -23.49
CA VAL A 41 -7.77 -0.69 -22.71
C VAL A 41 -8.21 -0.23 -21.32
N ARG A 42 -9.35 0.48 -21.24
CA ARG A 42 -9.93 0.90 -19.96
C ARG A 42 -10.33 -0.29 -19.09
N ALA A 43 -11.00 -1.29 -19.67
CA ALA A 43 -11.33 -2.52 -18.97
C ALA A 43 -10.08 -3.25 -18.47
N GLY A 44 -9.05 -3.35 -19.31
CA GLY A 44 -7.76 -3.92 -18.93
C GLY A 44 -7.08 -3.18 -17.77
N ASN A 45 -7.06 -1.85 -17.81
CA ASN A 45 -6.53 -1.03 -16.73
C ASN A 45 -7.32 -1.20 -15.43
N PHE A 46 -8.65 -1.21 -15.49
CA PHE A 46 -9.49 -1.47 -14.33
C PHE A 46 -9.22 -2.83 -13.69
N ILE A 47 -9.15 -3.89 -14.50
CA ILE A 47 -8.83 -5.24 -14.03
C ILE A 47 -7.45 -5.26 -13.36
N ARG A 48 -6.43 -4.67 -14.00
CA ARG A 48 -5.08 -4.55 -13.44
C ARG A 48 -5.09 -3.86 -12.08
N ASP A 49 -5.80 -2.74 -11.95
CA ASP A 49 -5.86 -1.96 -10.71
C ASP A 49 -6.56 -2.76 -9.60
N VAL A 50 -7.67 -3.45 -9.91
CA VAL A 50 -8.35 -4.34 -8.96
C VAL A 50 -7.41 -5.46 -8.49
N PHE A 51 -6.68 -6.13 -9.39
CA PHE A 51 -5.70 -7.14 -9.01
C PHE A 51 -4.59 -6.56 -8.13
N ALA A 52 -4.07 -5.38 -8.46
CA ALA A 52 -3.04 -4.72 -7.66
C ALA A 52 -3.52 -4.44 -6.23
N TYR A 53 -4.74 -3.93 -6.06
CA TYR A 53 -5.31 -3.69 -4.73
C TYR A 53 -5.57 -4.98 -3.96
N VAL A 54 -6.13 -6.00 -4.59
CA VAL A 54 -6.40 -7.30 -3.95
C VAL A 54 -5.09 -7.95 -3.49
N LEU A 55 -4.08 -7.98 -4.35
CA LEU A 55 -2.76 -8.53 -4.00
C LEU A 55 -2.11 -7.74 -2.87
N SER A 56 -2.14 -6.40 -2.93
CA SER A 56 -1.57 -5.54 -1.88
C SER A 56 -2.28 -5.77 -0.54
N PHE A 57 -3.60 -5.84 -0.54
CA PHE A 57 -4.39 -6.11 0.66
C PHE A 57 -4.08 -7.50 1.25
N THR A 58 -4.01 -8.52 0.40
CA THR A 58 -3.66 -9.88 0.83
C THR A 58 -2.26 -9.94 1.43
N MET A 59 -1.28 -9.25 0.83
CA MET A 59 0.07 -9.18 1.39
C MET A 59 0.11 -8.48 2.74
N LEU A 60 -0.67 -7.39 2.91
CA LEU A 60 -0.79 -6.70 4.20
C LEU A 60 -1.42 -7.60 5.28
N LEU A 61 -2.43 -8.39 4.93
CA LEU A 61 -3.02 -9.37 5.84
C LEU A 61 -1.99 -10.42 6.29
N VAL A 62 -1.28 -11.02 5.33
CA VAL A 62 -0.26 -12.04 5.64
C VAL A 62 0.85 -11.46 6.53
N ALA A 63 1.34 -10.26 6.21
CA ALA A 63 2.32 -9.55 7.02
C ALA A 63 1.79 -9.26 8.43
N GLY A 64 0.54 -8.78 8.54
CA GLY A 64 -0.14 -8.53 9.81
C GLY A 64 -0.24 -9.78 10.69
N PHE A 65 -0.63 -10.91 10.13
CA PHE A 65 -0.65 -12.20 10.85
C PHE A 65 0.74 -12.64 11.30
N GLY A 66 1.76 -12.44 10.46
CA GLY A 66 3.15 -12.72 10.83
C GLY A 66 3.59 -11.92 12.05
N ILE A 67 3.35 -10.60 12.03
CA ILE A 67 3.66 -9.70 13.15
C ILE A 67 2.87 -10.08 14.41
N TYR A 68 1.57 -10.34 14.26
CA TYR A 68 0.73 -10.79 15.36
C TYR A 68 1.29 -12.04 16.05
N ASN A 69 1.73 -13.06 15.29
CA ASN A 69 2.29 -14.27 15.82
C ASN A 69 3.63 -14.03 16.52
N ILE A 70 4.51 -13.22 15.93
CA ILE A 70 5.80 -12.87 16.55
C ILE A 70 5.57 -12.10 17.86
N MET A 71 4.66 -11.13 17.87
CA MET A 71 4.35 -10.36 19.10
C MET A 71 3.78 -11.26 20.20
N ASN A 72 2.90 -12.22 19.88
CA ASN A 72 2.42 -13.19 20.86
C ASN A 72 3.57 -14.02 21.45
N LEU A 73 4.52 -14.46 20.63
CA LEU A 73 5.68 -15.23 21.08
C LEU A 73 6.58 -14.39 21.99
N VAL A 74 6.87 -13.15 21.59
CA VAL A 74 7.67 -12.20 22.39
C VAL A 74 7.01 -11.95 23.75
N ILE A 75 5.70 -11.68 23.77
CA ILE A 75 4.94 -11.45 24.99
C ILE A 75 4.94 -12.69 25.88
N ALA A 76 4.74 -13.88 25.31
CA ALA A 76 4.77 -15.13 26.06
C ALA A 76 6.13 -15.34 26.74
N GLY A 77 7.23 -15.04 26.05
CA GLY A 77 8.58 -15.10 26.62
C GLY A 77 8.86 -14.03 27.70
N LYS A 78 8.06 -12.95 27.72
CA LYS A 78 8.22 -11.82 28.65
C LYS A 78 7.19 -11.80 29.79
N MET A 79 6.41 -12.87 29.96
CA MET A 79 5.31 -12.89 30.95
C MET A 79 5.77 -12.62 32.37
N LYS A 80 6.93 -13.17 32.80
CA LYS A 80 7.49 -12.91 34.13
C LYS A 80 7.92 -11.46 34.30
N ASP A 81 8.56 -10.88 33.29
CA ASP A 81 8.97 -9.47 33.31
C ASP A 81 7.76 -8.56 33.43
N ILE A 82 6.67 -8.85 32.68
CA ILE A 82 5.40 -8.12 32.75
C ILE A 82 4.79 -8.21 34.14
N ALA A 83 4.78 -9.41 34.76
CA ALA A 83 4.26 -9.60 36.11
C ALA A 83 5.05 -8.77 37.15
N ILE A 84 6.38 -8.71 37.03
CA ILE A 84 7.26 -7.92 37.91
C ILE A 84 6.96 -6.42 37.73
N LEU A 85 6.87 -5.92 36.49
CA LEU A 85 6.53 -4.51 36.24
C LEU A 85 5.20 -4.14 36.86
N LYS A 86 4.18 -4.98 36.71
CA LYS A 86 2.85 -4.74 37.30
C LYS A 86 2.89 -4.79 38.84
N ALA A 87 3.70 -5.66 39.43
CA ALA A 87 3.89 -5.68 40.88
C ALA A 87 4.60 -4.42 41.40
N GLN A 88 5.41 -3.75 40.57
CA GLN A 88 6.03 -2.47 40.84
C GLN A 88 5.09 -1.25 40.65
N GLY A 89 3.85 -1.47 40.21
CA GLY A 89 2.85 -0.43 40.07
C GLY A 89 2.62 0.08 38.64
N PHE A 90 3.17 -0.57 37.63
CA PHE A 90 2.87 -0.24 36.22
C PHE A 90 1.41 -0.57 35.89
N ASP A 91 0.73 0.39 35.27
CA ASP A 91 -0.63 0.25 34.83
C ASP A 91 -0.76 -0.54 33.52
N LYS A 92 -1.99 -0.96 33.24
CA LYS A 92 -2.31 -1.68 31.98
C LYS A 92 -1.89 -0.86 30.74
N ASN A 93 -2.08 0.44 30.78
CA ASN A 93 -1.73 1.34 29.67
C ASN A 93 -0.21 1.41 29.46
N ASP A 94 0.57 1.37 30.52
CA ASP A 94 2.03 1.38 30.43
C ASP A 94 2.54 0.14 29.72
N ILE A 95 2.00 -1.03 30.08
CA ILE A 95 2.32 -2.29 29.42
C ILE A 95 1.93 -2.27 27.95
N VAL A 96 0.73 -1.75 27.62
CA VAL A 96 0.31 -1.61 26.20
C VAL A 96 1.27 -0.71 25.44
N GLN A 97 1.66 0.43 26.02
CA GLN A 97 2.57 1.39 25.37
C GLN A 97 3.94 0.77 25.10
N ILE A 98 4.49 -0.02 26.03
CA ILE A 98 5.76 -0.71 25.85
C ILE A 98 5.72 -1.61 24.60
N PHE A 99 4.72 -2.48 24.48
CA PHE A 99 4.62 -3.40 23.35
C PHE A 99 4.18 -2.70 22.05
N LEU A 100 3.37 -1.66 22.16
CA LEU A 100 2.95 -0.88 21.01
C LEU A 100 4.12 -0.07 20.42
N SER A 101 4.96 0.53 21.27
CA SER A 101 6.18 1.21 20.81
C SER A 101 7.14 0.26 20.10
N GLN A 102 7.25 -0.98 20.59
CA GLN A 102 8.02 -2.03 19.90
C GLN A 102 7.43 -2.36 18.52
N SER A 103 6.10 -2.46 18.42
CA SER A 103 5.42 -2.67 17.13
C SER A 103 5.65 -1.52 16.15
N VAL A 104 5.61 -0.26 16.63
CA VAL A 104 5.94 0.92 15.82
C VAL A 104 7.37 0.86 15.31
N MET A 105 8.32 0.52 16.17
CA MET A 105 9.73 0.42 15.80
C MET A 105 9.95 -0.64 14.71
N ILE A 106 9.33 -1.82 14.86
CA ILE A 106 9.35 -2.87 13.82
C ILE A 106 8.71 -2.36 12.53
N GLY A 107 7.58 -1.65 12.63
CA GLY A 107 6.88 -1.07 11.49
C GLY A 107 7.72 -0.05 10.73
N VAL A 108 8.36 0.87 11.44
CA VAL A 108 9.21 1.90 10.83
C VAL A 108 10.44 1.27 10.16
N LEU A 109 11.12 0.36 10.85
CA LEU A 109 12.29 -0.32 10.28
C LEU A 109 11.91 -1.18 9.08
N GLY A 110 10.81 -1.93 9.18
CA GLY A 110 10.29 -2.76 8.09
C GLY A 110 9.83 -1.93 6.89
N ALA A 111 9.10 -0.84 7.13
CA ALA A 111 8.68 0.08 6.08
C ALA A 111 9.88 0.73 5.38
N SER A 112 10.88 1.20 6.15
CA SER A 112 12.09 1.79 5.58
C SER A 112 12.86 0.79 4.71
N ALA A 113 13.05 -0.42 5.19
CA ALA A 113 13.71 -1.49 4.42
C ALA A 113 12.89 -1.87 3.17
N GLY A 114 11.56 -1.99 3.31
CA GLY A 114 10.66 -2.28 2.21
C GLY A 114 10.67 -1.19 1.13
N LEU A 115 10.68 0.09 1.52
CA LEU A 115 10.78 1.22 0.60
C LEU A 115 12.11 1.24 -0.15
N LEU A 116 13.22 0.98 0.54
CA LEU A 116 14.54 0.91 -0.08
C LEU A 116 14.61 -0.23 -1.11
N LEU A 117 14.12 -1.40 -0.75
CA LEU A 117 14.06 -2.55 -1.67
C LEU A 117 13.12 -2.27 -2.85
N GLY A 118 11.92 -1.74 -2.58
CA GLY A 118 10.95 -1.40 -3.61
C GLY A 118 11.48 -0.36 -4.59
N PHE A 119 12.13 0.70 -4.09
CA PHE A 119 12.76 1.71 -4.94
C PHE A 119 13.90 1.12 -5.77
N SER A 120 14.77 0.32 -5.14
CA SER A 120 15.91 -0.30 -5.84
C SER A 120 15.45 -1.23 -6.97
N LEU A 121 14.42 -2.04 -6.73
CA LEU A 121 13.84 -2.93 -7.74
C LEU A 121 13.16 -2.14 -8.86
N SER A 122 12.39 -1.10 -8.52
CA SER A 122 11.75 -0.22 -9.50
C SER A 122 12.79 0.50 -10.36
N TYR A 123 13.88 0.96 -9.75
CA TYR A 123 14.99 1.59 -10.47
C TYR A 123 15.71 0.60 -11.39
N ALA A 124 15.99 -0.61 -10.91
CA ALA A 124 16.59 -1.65 -11.74
C ALA A 124 15.69 -2.00 -12.95
N LEU A 125 14.37 -2.13 -12.71
CA LEU A 125 13.41 -2.43 -13.76
C LEU A 125 13.31 -1.29 -14.80
N SER A 126 13.37 -0.03 -14.36
CA SER A 126 13.36 1.12 -15.28
C SER A 126 14.57 1.19 -16.22
N ARG A 127 15.64 0.43 -15.94
CA ARG A 127 16.84 0.33 -16.79
C ARG A 127 16.78 -0.83 -17.78
N VAL A 128 15.77 -1.70 -17.67
CA VAL A 128 15.60 -2.81 -18.61
C VAL A 128 15.13 -2.25 -19.95
N PRO A 129 15.89 -2.49 -21.05
CA PRO A 129 15.46 -2.05 -22.37
C PRO A 129 14.19 -2.79 -22.77
N TRP A 130 13.23 -2.05 -23.30
CA TRP A 130 12.04 -2.64 -23.92
C TRP A 130 12.43 -3.21 -25.28
N PRO A 131 11.95 -4.40 -25.69
CA PRO A 131 12.16 -4.90 -27.02
C PRO A 131 11.66 -3.89 -28.06
N ASP A 132 12.49 -3.60 -29.05
CA ASP A 132 12.15 -2.67 -30.14
C ASP A 132 10.95 -3.23 -30.92
N ASP A 133 9.76 -2.77 -30.58
CA ASP A 133 8.54 -3.02 -31.33
C ASP A 133 8.28 -1.84 -32.26
N GLU A 134 8.08 -2.13 -33.54
CA GLU A 134 7.85 -1.16 -34.62
C GLU A 134 6.65 -0.22 -34.33
N TYR A 135 5.84 -0.54 -33.30
CA TYR A 135 4.62 0.18 -32.91
C TYR A 135 4.71 0.97 -31.61
N MET A 136 5.77 0.78 -30.80
CA MET A 136 5.93 1.46 -29.50
C MET A 136 7.22 2.28 -29.46
N VAL A 137 7.10 3.59 -29.27
CA VAL A 137 8.22 4.53 -29.08
C VAL A 137 8.69 4.54 -27.62
N ILE A 138 8.81 3.37 -26.98
CA ILE A 138 9.24 3.25 -25.58
C ILE A 138 10.56 2.49 -25.57
N SER A 139 11.63 3.17 -25.19
CA SER A 139 12.98 2.59 -25.15
C SER A 139 13.28 1.80 -23.87
N HIS A 140 12.54 2.03 -22.79
CA HIS A 140 12.75 1.38 -21.48
C HIS A 140 11.42 1.04 -20.83
N PHE A 141 11.45 0.14 -19.85
CA PHE A 141 10.26 -0.24 -19.10
C PHE A 141 9.64 0.97 -18.37
N PRO A 142 8.36 1.33 -18.61
CA PRO A 142 7.75 2.50 -18.04
C PRO A 142 7.45 2.28 -16.55
N VAL A 143 8.25 2.86 -15.67
CA VAL A 143 8.05 2.83 -14.21
C VAL A 143 7.66 4.23 -13.73
N ALA A 144 6.58 4.33 -12.98
CA ALA A 144 6.16 5.58 -12.37
C ALA A 144 6.82 5.76 -10.99
N PHE A 145 7.66 6.79 -10.85
CA PHE A 145 8.29 7.17 -9.58
C PHE A 145 7.48 8.30 -8.90
N ASP A 146 6.23 8.03 -8.54
CA ASP A 146 5.41 9.01 -7.82
C ASP A 146 5.60 8.82 -6.30
N ALA A 147 5.99 9.90 -5.62
CA ALA A 147 6.20 9.93 -4.19
C ALA A 147 4.97 9.47 -3.38
N ASN A 148 3.77 9.69 -3.91
CA ASN A 148 2.54 9.28 -3.25
C ASN A 148 2.46 7.77 -3.00
N TYR A 149 2.95 6.94 -3.94
CA TYR A 149 2.96 5.48 -3.75
C TYR A 149 3.87 5.06 -2.60
N TYR A 150 5.03 5.71 -2.46
CA TYR A 150 5.97 5.43 -1.37
C TYR A 150 5.43 5.86 -0.02
N VAL A 151 4.81 7.04 0.05
CA VAL A 151 4.18 7.56 1.28
C VAL A 151 3.01 6.66 1.70
N LEU A 152 2.14 6.30 0.77
CA LEU A 152 1.03 5.38 1.05
C LEU A 152 1.53 4.02 1.51
N GLY A 153 2.54 3.46 0.86
CA GLY A 153 3.17 2.19 1.26
C GLY A 153 3.74 2.25 2.68
N ALA A 154 4.44 3.34 3.04
CA ALA A 154 4.95 3.55 4.39
C ALA A 154 3.84 3.63 5.44
N VAL A 155 2.80 4.43 5.17
CA VAL A 155 1.65 4.61 6.07
C VAL A 155 0.92 3.28 6.28
N TYR A 156 0.61 2.56 5.21
CA TYR A 156 -0.05 1.26 5.31
C TYR A 156 0.80 0.22 6.05
N GLY A 157 2.12 0.20 5.80
CA GLY A 157 3.04 -0.69 6.49
C GLY A 157 3.04 -0.45 8.00
N VAL A 158 3.19 0.81 8.43
CA VAL A 158 3.19 1.18 9.86
C VAL A 158 1.81 0.93 10.50
N LEU A 159 0.71 1.27 9.82
CA LEU A 159 -0.63 0.99 10.32
C LEU A 159 -0.88 -0.49 10.53
N THR A 160 -0.46 -1.34 9.59
CA THR A 160 -0.60 -2.79 9.69
C THR A 160 0.14 -3.34 10.90
N THR A 161 1.38 -2.88 11.17
CA THR A 161 2.15 -3.31 12.34
C THR A 161 1.52 -2.84 13.65
N LEU A 162 1.01 -1.61 13.70
CA LEU A 162 0.28 -1.08 14.85
C LEU A 162 -0.96 -1.92 15.17
N LEU A 163 -1.79 -2.19 14.18
CA LEU A 163 -3.02 -2.98 14.35
C LEU A 163 -2.70 -4.43 14.73
N ALA A 164 -1.70 -5.03 14.10
CA ALA A 164 -1.29 -6.39 14.40
C ALA A 164 -0.69 -6.53 15.82
N GLY A 165 0.05 -5.53 16.29
CA GLY A 165 0.64 -5.51 17.64
C GLY A 165 -0.33 -5.16 18.75
N LEU A 166 -1.44 -4.47 18.44
CA LEU A 166 -2.38 -3.97 19.43
C LEU A 166 -3.07 -5.11 20.20
N LEU A 167 -3.56 -6.14 19.52
CA LEU A 167 -4.25 -7.26 20.16
C LEU A 167 -3.35 -8.04 21.13
N PRO A 168 -2.11 -8.44 20.76
CA PRO A 168 -1.18 -9.05 21.69
C PRO A 168 -0.84 -8.13 22.88
N ALA A 169 -0.60 -6.84 22.63
CA ALA A 169 -0.29 -5.87 23.69
C ALA A 169 -1.44 -5.74 24.72
N LEU A 170 -2.68 -5.70 24.26
CA LEU A 170 -3.86 -5.69 25.13
C LEU A 170 -3.98 -6.99 25.95
N LYS A 171 -3.62 -8.15 25.39
CA LYS A 171 -3.60 -9.42 26.13
C LYS A 171 -2.52 -9.40 27.21
N ALA A 172 -1.31 -8.90 26.88
CA ALA A 172 -0.23 -8.75 27.84
C ALA A 172 -0.62 -7.88 29.05
N ALA A 173 -1.32 -6.78 28.81
CA ALA A 173 -1.77 -5.86 29.84
C ALA A 173 -2.81 -6.48 30.82
N ARG A 174 -3.51 -7.53 30.42
CA ARG A 174 -4.53 -8.21 31.24
C ARG A 174 -3.98 -9.34 32.13
N VAL A 175 -2.71 -9.62 32.06
CA VAL A 175 -2.05 -10.66 32.85
C VAL A 175 -2.15 -10.36 34.34
N ASP A 176 -2.53 -11.37 35.12
CA ASP A 176 -2.52 -11.31 36.59
C ASP A 176 -1.11 -11.61 37.12
N PRO A 177 -0.47 -10.64 37.78
CA PRO A 177 0.88 -10.85 38.36
C PRO A 177 0.92 -11.96 39.39
N VAL A 178 -0.13 -12.12 40.19
CA VAL A 178 -0.17 -13.13 41.26
C VAL A 178 -0.20 -14.55 40.71
N ALA A 179 -0.95 -14.77 39.63
CA ALA A 179 -1.02 -16.09 38.99
C ALA A 179 0.30 -16.52 38.38
N ILE A 180 1.11 -15.59 37.85
CA ILE A 180 2.38 -15.90 37.17
C ILE A 180 3.54 -16.07 38.19
N LEU A 181 3.52 -15.28 39.26
CA LEU A 181 4.59 -15.36 40.25
C LEU A 181 4.45 -16.55 41.23
N ARG A 182 3.25 -17.11 41.34
CA ARG A 182 2.97 -18.31 42.13
C ARG A 182 3.32 -19.63 41.42
N GLY A 183 3.50 -19.62 40.10
CA GLY A 183 3.98 -20.75 39.34
C GLY A 183 3.18 -21.62 38.70
#